data_622da16439522eb644409af535897b98
#
_entry.id   622da16439522eb644409af535897b98
#
_cell.length_a   1.000
_cell.length_b   1.000
_cell.length_c   1.000
_cell.angle_alpha   90.00
_cell.angle_beta   90.00
_cell.angle_gamma   90.00
#
_symmetry.space_group_name_H-M   'P 1'
#
loop_
_entity.id
_entity.type
_entity.pdbx_description
1 polymer ?
#
loop_
_entity_poly.entity_id
_entity_poly.type
_entity_poly.pdbx_seq_one_letter_code
_entity_poly.pdbx_strand_id
1 'polypeptide(L)'
;LVSSRGLGDVYKRQIENFSDNSFNIGDINHDSIVVIRSTYSTHGRPISSKIKLICSVSTGEDHIDKSTLSRQNIPIKFSTGANAKAVKDYTISCLALLLKLNLFQRKIDKILVIGVGKIGGMVIDILKEYNFSYDSYDPYKESSLKKLDNLSDYKLITFHVPYTKEGKNKTKYYLDAKFLSKVNSDAVIINTSRGGIVDENYFHQQDKCKLISDVFIDEPNISAKFCKKTFLATPHIAGHTQSSRFEMTKMAYEHVIEFLGIQNNVTALPKIYKLEVDETLAKAEINKYGLPITLILNTYNPKEDSFSPVRFKQVRDDYNKRIGFDQIQINNLSDDVLVRKITKLGFNYPL
;
A
#
# COMPACT_ATOMS: atom_id res chain seq x y z
N LEU A 1 -18.18 -5.29 8.08
CA LEU A 1 -19.48 -5.48 8.72
C LEU A 1 -20.23 -4.15 8.72
N VAL A 2 -21.12 -3.92 7.77
CA VAL A 2 -22.11 -2.85 7.90
C VAL A 2 -23.28 -3.46 8.64
N SER A 3 -23.40 -3.13 9.95
CA SER A 3 -24.54 -3.55 10.75
C SER A 3 -25.79 -2.87 10.21
N SER A 4 -26.86 -3.63 9.99
CA SER A 4 -28.16 -3.16 9.50
C SER A 4 -28.94 -2.27 10.47
N ARG A 5 -28.37 -1.89 11.61
CA ARG A 5 -29.01 -1.00 12.59
C ARG A 5 -28.86 0.46 12.13
N GLY A 6 -29.86 0.94 11.39
CA GLY A 6 -29.93 2.35 10.97
C GLY A 6 -30.40 2.58 9.53
N LEU A 7 -30.48 1.55 8.71
CA LEU A 7 -31.16 1.63 7.41
C LEU A 7 -32.68 1.46 7.66
N GLY A 8 -33.49 2.43 7.24
CA GLY A 8 -34.93 2.41 7.42
C GLY A 8 -35.60 1.14 6.87
N ASP A 9 -36.84 0.85 7.31
CA ASP A 9 -37.55 -0.41 7.08
C ASP A 9 -37.67 -0.86 5.62
N VAL A 10 -37.50 0.04 4.65
CA VAL A 10 -37.53 -0.24 3.21
C VAL A 10 -36.30 -1.03 2.73
N TYR A 11 -35.16 -0.92 3.45
CA TYR A 11 -33.90 -1.55 3.07
C TYR A 11 -33.42 -2.62 4.08
N LYS A 12 -34.28 -3.06 4.99
CA LYS A 12 -34.01 -4.19 5.89
C LYS A 12 -33.78 -5.52 5.19
N ARG A 13 -33.95 -5.57 3.87
CA ARG A 13 -33.74 -6.76 3.07
C ARG A 13 -32.27 -6.89 2.70
N GLN A 14 -31.55 -7.65 3.53
CA GLN A 14 -30.39 -8.46 3.17
C GLN A 14 -29.07 -7.71 2.94
N ILE A 15 -28.44 -7.30 4.02
CA ILE A 15 -26.98 -7.38 4.09
C ILE A 15 -26.66 -8.75 4.69
N GLU A 16 -26.53 -9.74 3.85
CA GLU A 16 -26.04 -11.07 4.26
C GLU A 16 -24.52 -11.01 4.39
N ASN A 17 -24.03 -11.50 5.51
CA ASN A 17 -22.61 -11.46 5.84
C ASN A 17 -22.00 -12.83 5.52
N PHE A 18 -21.28 -12.89 4.40
CA PHE A 18 -20.60 -14.12 3.99
C PHE A 18 -19.14 -14.06 4.44
N SER A 19 -18.83 -14.82 5.48
CA SER A 19 -17.49 -14.85 6.07
C SER A 19 -16.58 -15.92 5.46
N ASP A 20 -17.11 -16.83 4.64
CA ASP A 20 -16.34 -17.91 4.04
C ASP A 20 -16.38 -17.90 2.49
N ASN A 21 -15.43 -18.61 1.90
CA ASN A 21 -15.32 -18.77 0.45
C ASN A 21 -16.37 -19.73 -0.15
N SER A 22 -17.32 -20.24 0.64
CA SER A 22 -18.38 -21.13 0.19
C SER A 22 -19.49 -20.38 -0.53
N PHE A 23 -19.63 -19.07 -0.25
CA PHE A 23 -20.65 -18.25 -0.91
C PHE A 23 -20.29 -17.94 -2.36
N ASN A 24 -21.24 -18.21 -3.25
CA ASN A 24 -21.10 -17.89 -4.66
C ASN A 24 -22.08 -16.78 -5.04
N ILE A 25 -21.57 -15.65 -5.51
CA ILE A 25 -22.40 -14.53 -5.96
C ILE A 25 -23.30 -14.89 -7.15
N GLY A 26 -23.06 -16.03 -7.80
CA GLY A 26 -23.93 -16.59 -8.83
C GLY A 26 -25.28 -17.09 -8.30
N ASP A 27 -25.36 -17.46 -7.02
CA ASP A 27 -26.54 -18.04 -6.39
C ASP A 27 -27.54 -16.97 -5.90
N ILE A 28 -27.19 -15.69 -6.02
CA ILE A 28 -28.07 -14.58 -5.67
C ILE A 28 -29.30 -14.56 -6.60
N ASN A 29 -30.50 -14.70 -6.02
CA ASN A 29 -31.77 -14.83 -6.74
C ASN A 29 -32.70 -13.60 -6.63
N HIS A 30 -32.28 -12.56 -5.92
CA HIS A 30 -33.01 -11.30 -5.73
C HIS A 30 -32.11 -10.09 -5.97
N ASP A 31 -32.69 -8.92 -6.19
CA ASP A 31 -31.94 -7.68 -6.44
C ASP A 31 -31.07 -7.32 -5.23
N SER A 32 -29.77 -7.23 -5.44
CA SER A 32 -28.77 -7.13 -4.37
C SER A 32 -27.62 -6.18 -4.68
N ILE A 33 -27.08 -5.56 -3.64
CA ILE A 33 -25.76 -4.90 -3.65
C ILE A 33 -24.77 -5.80 -2.94
N VAL A 34 -23.63 -6.04 -3.55
CA VAL A 34 -22.62 -6.96 -3.03
C VAL A 34 -21.39 -6.17 -2.61
N VAL A 35 -20.95 -6.35 -1.36
CA VAL A 35 -19.70 -5.76 -0.85
C VAL A 35 -18.70 -6.88 -0.64
N ILE A 36 -17.56 -6.82 -1.35
CA ILE A 36 -16.54 -7.88 -1.32
C ILE A 36 -15.17 -7.33 -0.89
N ARG A 37 -14.32 -8.22 -0.44
CA ARG A 37 -12.91 -7.94 -0.16
C ARG A 37 -12.02 -8.52 -1.27
N SER A 38 -10.75 -8.11 -1.32
CA SER A 38 -9.76 -8.62 -2.27
C SER A 38 -9.48 -10.13 -2.16
N THR A 39 -9.89 -10.76 -1.08
CA THR A 39 -9.81 -12.22 -0.88
C THR A 39 -10.87 -12.98 -1.65
N TYR A 40 -11.94 -12.31 -2.12
CA TYR A 40 -12.97 -12.89 -2.97
C TYR A 40 -12.69 -12.57 -4.44
N SER A 41 -12.36 -13.58 -5.23
CA SER A 41 -12.15 -13.42 -6.68
C SER A 41 -13.44 -13.74 -7.46
N THR A 42 -13.76 -12.88 -8.44
CA THR A 42 -14.86 -13.12 -9.38
C THR A 42 -14.44 -13.87 -10.64
N HIS A 43 -13.13 -14.08 -10.85
CA HIS A 43 -12.61 -14.79 -12.01
C HIS A 43 -13.07 -16.25 -12.03
N GLY A 44 -13.63 -16.68 -13.18
CA GLY A 44 -14.09 -18.06 -13.37
C GLY A 44 -15.35 -18.44 -12.55
N ARG A 45 -16.01 -17.48 -11.90
CA ARG A 45 -17.23 -17.70 -11.14
C ARG A 45 -18.45 -17.16 -11.88
N PRO A 46 -19.61 -17.84 -11.80
CA PRO A 46 -20.86 -17.26 -12.26
C PRO A 46 -21.20 -16.02 -11.43
N ILE A 47 -21.77 -15.00 -12.09
CA ILE A 47 -22.22 -13.76 -11.46
C ILE A 47 -23.70 -13.60 -11.76
N SER A 48 -24.53 -13.45 -10.73
CA SER A 48 -25.96 -13.29 -10.88
C SER A 48 -26.32 -11.94 -11.54
N SER A 49 -27.25 -11.98 -12.50
CA SER A 49 -27.83 -10.76 -13.11
C SER A 49 -28.70 -9.95 -12.14
N LYS A 50 -28.98 -10.49 -10.95
CA LYS A 50 -29.70 -9.80 -9.88
C LYS A 50 -28.82 -8.81 -9.10
N ILE A 51 -27.51 -8.86 -9.31
CA ILE A 51 -26.59 -7.92 -8.67
C ILE A 51 -26.71 -6.56 -9.37
N LYS A 52 -27.00 -5.53 -8.59
CA LYS A 52 -27.16 -4.14 -9.07
C LYS A 52 -25.91 -3.30 -8.91
N LEU A 53 -25.04 -3.66 -7.96
CA LEU A 53 -23.77 -3.00 -7.70
C LEU A 53 -22.82 -3.97 -6.99
N ILE A 54 -21.55 -3.94 -7.37
CA ILE A 54 -20.46 -4.52 -6.57
C ILE A 54 -19.60 -3.40 -6.01
N CYS A 55 -19.36 -3.40 -4.70
CA CYS A 55 -18.39 -2.53 -4.04
C CYS A 55 -17.23 -3.37 -3.52
N SER A 56 -16.01 -3.08 -3.95
CA SER A 56 -14.82 -3.76 -3.42
C SER A 56 -14.14 -2.92 -2.35
N VAL A 57 -14.04 -3.48 -1.13
CA VAL A 57 -13.27 -2.91 -0.01
C VAL A 57 -11.79 -3.19 -0.24
N SER A 58 -11.30 -2.71 -1.39
CA SER A 58 -9.90 -2.84 -1.80
C SER A 58 -9.51 -1.72 -2.76
N THR A 59 -8.22 -1.43 -2.80
CA THR A 59 -7.65 -0.50 -3.80
C THR A 59 -7.29 -1.22 -5.10
N GLY A 60 -6.87 -2.49 -5.00
CA GLY A 60 -6.52 -3.30 -6.16
C GLY A 60 -7.74 -3.89 -6.84
N GLU A 61 -7.62 -4.13 -8.14
CA GLU A 61 -8.71 -4.58 -9.01
C GLU A 61 -8.47 -6.01 -9.54
N ASP A 62 -7.33 -6.61 -9.20
CA ASP A 62 -6.83 -7.86 -9.81
C ASP A 62 -7.74 -9.08 -9.54
N HIS A 63 -8.57 -9.04 -8.49
CA HIS A 63 -9.52 -10.10 -8.11
C HIS A 63 -10.86 -9.99 -8.85
N ILE A 64 -11.04 -8.99 -9.72
CA ILE A 64 -12.31 -8.70 -10.40
C ILE A 64 -12.24 -9.00 -11.88
N ASP A 65 -13.12 -9.86 -12.37
CA ASP A 65 -13.37 -10.04 -13.80
C ASP A 65 -14.24 -8.91 -14.35
N LYS A 66 -13.59 -7.79 -14.68
CA LYS A 66 -14.26 -6.62 -15.25
C LYS A 66 -14.95 -6.93 -16.57
N SER A 67 -14.43 -7.87 -17.35
CA SER A 67 -14.99 -8.21 -18.66
C SER A 67 -16.37 -8.85 -18.52
N THR A 68 -16.54 -9.73 -17.57
CA THR A 68 -17.84 -10.36 -17.26
C THR A 68 -18.82 -9.35 -16.67
N LEU A 69 -18.38 -8.50 -15.73
CA LEU A 69 -19.24 -7.45 -15.17
C LEU A 69 -19.73 -6.45 -16.25
N SER A 70 -18.84 -6.02 -17.15
CA SER A 70 -19.18 -5.12 -18.23
C SER A 70 -20.23 -5.73 -19.19
N ARG A 71 -20.09 -7.01 -19.56
CA ARG A 71 -21.06 -7.72 -20.40
C ARG A 71 -22.44 -7.82 -19.76
N GLN A 72 -22.49 -7.90 -18.42
CA GLN A 72 -23.74 -7.98 -17.67
C GLN A 72 -24.28 -6.62 -17.23
N ASN A 73 -23.60 -5.51 -17.60
CA ASN A 73 -23.92 -4.16 -17.16
C ASN A 73 -23.99 -4.00 -15.63
N ILE A 74 -23.15 -4.76 -14.88
CA ILE A 74 -23.06 -4.63 -13.43
C ILE A 74 -21.99 -3.60 -13.08
N PRO A 75 -22.35 -2.46 -12.46
CA PRO A 75 -21.41 -1.45 -12.03
C PRO A 75 -20.54 -1.97 -10.89
N ILE A 76 -19.26 -1.55 -10.90
CA ILE A 76 -18.32 -1.85 -9.82
C ILE A 76 -17.65 -0.58 -9.32
N LYS A 77 -17.51 -0.46 -8.01
CA LYS A 77 -16.81 0.62 -7.32
C LYS A 77 -15.68 0.05 -6.44
N PHE A 78 -14.56 0.76 -6.37
CA PHE A 78 -13.39 0.38 -5.58
C PHE A 78 -13.05 1.47 -4.56
N SER A 79 -12.44 1.08 -3.44
CA SER A 79 -11.91 2.04 -2.45
C SER A 79 -10.53 2.56 -2.90
N THR A 80 -10.48 3.16 -4.09
CA THR A 80 -9.24 3.55 -4.76
C THR A 80 -8.46 4.60 -3.99
N GLY A 81 -7.23 4.25 -3.60
CA GLY A 81 -6.31 5.15 -2.92
C GLY A 81 -6.55 5.32 -1.43
N ALA A 82 -7.49 4.58 -0.82
CA ALA A 82 -7.73 4.60 0.63
C ALA A 82 -6.51 4.16 1.45
N ASN A 83 -5.67 3.28 0.88
CA ASN A 83 -4.46 2.78 1.54
C ASN A 83 -3.17 3.53 1.15
N ALA A 84 -3.25 4.61 0.37
CA ALA A 84 -2.05 5.28 -0.14
C ALA A 84 -1.15 5.84 0.97
N LYS A 85 -1.74 6.41 2.03
CA LYS A 85 -1.02 6.89 3.21
C LYS A 85 -0.27 5.73 3.91
N ALA A 86 -0.93 4.59 4.09
CA ALA A 86 -0.34 3.42 4.72
C ALA A 86 0.87 2.87 3.94
N VAL A 87 0.79 2.82 2.59
CA VAL A 87 1.92 2.39 1.74
C VAL A 87 3.05 3.41 1.78
N LYS A 88 2.76 4.72 1.79
CA LYS A 88 3.74 5.78 1.99
C LYS A 88 4.44 5.61 3.35
N ASP A 89 3.68 5.40 4.45
CA ASP A 89 4.24 5.19 5.78
C ASP A 89 5.17 3.97 5.82
N TYR A 90 4.77 2.86 5.18
CA TYR A 90 5.60 1.67 5.04
C TYR A 90 6.92 1.98 4.30
N THR A 91 6.84 2.67 3.16
CA THR A 91 8.02 3.01 2.36
C THR A 91 8.99 3.91 3.13
N ILE A 92 8.47 4.90 3.85
CA ILE A 92 9.28 5.81 4.68
C ILE A 92 9.88 5.06 5.89
N SER A 93 9.15 4.11 6.48
CA SER A 93 9.69 3.25 7.54
C SER A 93 10.80 2.33 7.03
N CYS A 94 10.70 1.82 5.80
CA CYS A 94 11.79 1.10 5.16
C CYS A 94 13.02 2.00 4.96
N LEU A 95 12.85 3.23 4.49
CA LEU A 95 13.96 4.19 4.35
C LEU A 95 14.59 4.50 5.73
N ALA A 96 13.78 4.73 6.77
CA ALA A 96 14.27 4.94 8.13
C ALA A 96 15.07 3.73 8.66
N LEU A 97 14.61 2.51 8.36
CA LEU A 97 15.34 1.28 8.70
C LEU A 97 16.69 1.20 7.96
N LEU A 98 16.73 1.52 6.67
CA LEU A 98 17.97 1.51 5.88
C LEU A 98 18.98 2.55 6.40
N LEU A 99 18.52 3.74 6.77
CA LEU A 99 19.34 4.77 7.42
C LEU A 99 19.90 4.27 8.76
N LYS A 100 19.07 3.67 9.61
CA LYS A 100 19.48 3.09 10.90
C LYS A 100 20.53 2.00 10.74
N LEU A 101 20.43 1.19 9.71
CA LEU A 101 21.35 0.09 9.39
C LEU A 101 22.59 0.53 8.60
N ASN A 102 22.75 1.83 8.31
CA ASN A 102 23.82 2.38 7.46
C ASN A 102 23.86 1.76 6.04
N LEU A 103 22.73 1.29 5.53
CA LEU A 103 22.59 0.77 4.17
C LEU A 103 22.20 1.87 3.17
N PHE A 104 21.87 3.06 3.65
CA PHE A 104 21.61 4.28 2.89
C PHE A 104 22.14 5.48 3.66
N GLN A 105 22.79 6.42 2.96
CA GLN A 105 23.40 7.65 3.51
C GLN A 105 22.87 8.87 2.78
N ARG A 106 22.04 9.70 3.44
CA ARG A 106 21.34 10.84 2.84
C ARG A 106 22.21 11.81 2.03
N LYS A 107 23.45 12.05 2.48
CA LYS A 107 24.34 13.06 1.87
C LYS A 107 25.07 12.53 0.64
N ILE A 108 25.11 11.24 0.42
CA ILE A 108 25.90 10.57 -0.61
C ILE A 108 24.98 9.89 -1.62
N ASP A 109 23.98 9.17 -1.11
CA ASP A 109 23.16 8.25 -1.88
C ASP A 109 21.94 8.94 -2.50
N LYS A 110 21.50 8.42 -3.64
CA LYS A 110 20.36 8.92 -4.40
C LYS A 110 19.24 7.90 -4.46
N ILE A 111 18.00 8.39 -4.48
CA ILE A 111 16.78 7.59 -4.53
C ILE A 111 16.14 7.71 -5.92
N LEU A 112 15.66 6.61 -6.49
CA LEU A 112 14.80 6.59 -7.66
C LEU A 112 13.39 6.17 -7.26
N VAL A 113 12.40 7.00 -7.56
CA VAL A 113 10.97 6.71 -7.38
C VAL A 113 10.36 6.35 -8.74
N ILE A 114 9.97 5.10 -8.94
CA ILE A 114 9.33 4.62 -10.17
C ILE A 114 7.82 4.54 -9.98
N GLY A 115 7.09 5.34 -10.77
CA GLY A 115 5.65 5.57 -10.64
C GLY A 115 5.34 6.79 -9.77
N VAL A 116 4.82 7.85 -10.39
CA VAL A 116 4.49 9.15 -9.73
C VAL A 116 2.96 9.31 -9.64
N GLY A 117 2.29 8.23 -9.23
CA GLY A 117 0.87 8.24 -8.87
C GLY A 117 0.66 8.78 -7.44
N LYS A 118 -0.49 8.44 -6.84
CA LYS A 118 -0.85 8.92 -5.48
C LYS A 118 0.21 8.57 -4.43
N ILE A 119 0.73 7.33 -4.45
CA ILE A 119 1.72 6.86 -3.46
C ILE A 119 3.10 7.47 -3.75
N GLY A 120 3.61 7.32 -4.99
CA GLY A 120 4.93 7.83 -5.35
C GLY A 120 5.02 9.35 -5.19
N GLY A 121 3.95 10.10 -5.49
CA GLY A 121 3.88 11.53 -5.23
C GLY A 121 4.03 11.86 -3.74
N MET A 122 3.31 11.16 -2.85
CA MET A 122 3.47 11.34 -1.40
C MET A 122 4.88 11.02 -0.90
N VAL A 123 5.52 9.97 -1.45
CA VAL A 123 6.92 9.65 -1.12
C VAL A 123 7.84 10.78 -1.56
N ILE A 124 7.68 11.29 -2.80
CA ILE A 124 8.46 12.42 -3.33
C ILE A 124 8.30 13.66 -2.46
N ASP A 125 7.09 13.98 -2.00
CA ASP A 125 6.84 15.13 -1.14
C ASP A 125 7.65 15.04 0.18
N ILE A 126 7.76 13.84 0.76
CA ILE A 126 8.59 13.60 1.95
C ILE A 126 10.08 13.74 1.60
N LEU A 127 10.53 13.12 0.50
CA LEU A 127 11.94 13.21 0.09
C LEU A 127 12.36 14.68 -0.13
N LYS A 128 11.49 15.48 -0.72
CA LYS A 128 11.68 16.92 -0.95
C LYS A 128 11.74 17.70 0.38
N GLU A 129 10.75 17.51 1.26
CA GLU A 129 10.68 18.21 2.56
C GLU A 129 11.90 17.94 3.43
N TYR A 130 12.45 16.72 3.36
CA TYR A 130 13.61 16.30 4.14
C TYR A 130 14.94 16.39 3.40
N ASN A 131 14.96 17.04 2.23
CA ASN A 131 16.17 17.28 1.41
C ASN A 131 16.97 16.01 1.08
N PHE A 132 16.28 14.93 0.66
CA PHE A 132 16.93 13.78 0.06
C PHE A 132 17.23 14.03 -1.41
N SER A 133 18.34 13.49 -1.91
CA SER A 133 18.63 13.47 -3.34
C SER A 133 17.77 12.39 -4.01
N TYR A 134 16.93 12.76 -4.97
CA TYR A 134 16.07 11.83 -5.67
C TYR A 134 15.87 12.23 -7.14
N ASP A 135 15.52 11.21 -7.94
CA ASP A 135 14.86 11.37 -9.22
C ASP A 135 13.54 10.59 -9.23
N SER A 136 12.69 10.89 -10.17
CA SER A 136 11.46 10.12 -10.39
C SER A 136 11.31 9.74 -11.86
N TYR A 137 10.69 8.57 -12.09
CA TYR A 137 10.37 8.10 -13.43
C TYR A 137 8.91 7.65 -13.51
N ASP A 138 8.17 8.27 -14.42
CA ASP A 138 6.81 7.87 -14.78
C ASP A 138 6.58 8.27 -16.23
N PRO A 139 6.36 7.33 -17.17
CA PRO A 139 6.25 7.62 -18.59
C PRO A 139 5.03 8.50 -18.93
N TYR A 140 4.12 8.70 -17.99
CA TYR A 140 2.91 9.51 -18.13
C TYR A 140 3.02 10.88 -17.45
N LYS A 141 4.18 11.23 -16.87
CA LYS A 141 4.41 12.50 -16.17
C LYS A 141 5.55 13.30 -16.82
N GLU A 142 5.27 14.53 -17.22
CA GLU A 142 6.26 15.41 -17.83
C GLU A 142 7.38 15.82 -16.87
N SER A 143 7.06 15.95 -15.58
CA SER A 143 7.99 16.34 -14.51
C SER A 143 8.98 15.25 -14.09
N SER A 144 8.92 14.07 -14.70
CA SER A 144 9.79 12.93 -14.39
C SER A 144 10.89 12.75 -15.44
N LEU A 145 11.88 11.90 -15.13
CA LEU A 145 12.90 11.49 -16.10
C LEU A 145 12.24 10.92 -17.36
N LYS A 146 12.80 11.22 -18.54
CA LYS A 146 12.28 10.67 -19.81
C LYS A 146 12.79 9.27 -20.10
N LYS A 147 13.92 8.88 -19.49
CA LYS A 147 14.57 7.57 -19.66
C LYS A 147 15.23 7.14 -18.36
N LEU A 148 15.42 5.82 -18.21
CA LEU A 148 16.16 5.19 -17.13
C LEU A 148 17.50 4.68 -17.68
N ASP A 149 18.47 5.57 -17.86
CA ASP A 149 19.74 5.20 -18.47
C ASP A 149 20.79 4.76 -17.42
N ASN A 150 20.94 5.50 -16.32
CA ASN A 150 21.98 5.29 -15.29
C ASN A 150 21.41 4.75 -13.99
N LEU A 151 20.97 3.49 -13.97
CA LEU A 151 20.38 2.86 -12.77
C LEU A 151 21.44 2.60 -11.68
N SER A 152 22.73 2.57 -12.02
CA SER A 152 23.85 2.44 -11.08
C SER A 152 24.02 3.64 -10.13
N ASP A 153 23.45 4.78 -10.46
CA ASP A 153 23.54 6.01 -9.65
C ASP A 153 22.64 5.96 -8.41
N TYR A 154 21.70 5.01 -8.37
CA TYR A 154 20.70 4.94 -7.31
C TYR A 154 21.03 3.84 -6.30
N LYS A 155 21.12 4.25 -5.04
CA LYS A 155 21.31 3.36 -3.90
C LYS A 155 19.98 2.76 -3.44
N LEU A 156 18.87 3.48 -3.63
CA LEU A 156 17.52 3.04 -3.32
C LEU A 156 16.61 3.25 -4.53
N ILE A 157 15.88 2.20 -4.91
CA ILE A 157 14.87 2.26 -5.96
C ILE A 157 13.54 1.78 -5.37
N THR A 158 12.49 2.58 -5.48
CA THR A 158 11.17 2.20 -4.94
C THR A 158 10.09 2.22 -6.02
N PHE A 159 9.26 1.17 -6.05
CA PHE A 159 8.24 0.96 -7.08
C PHE A 159 6.83 1.25 -6.56
N HIS A 160 6.12 2.12 -7.29
CA HIS A 160 4.73 2.53 -7.02
C HIS A 160 3.93 2.54 -8.32
N VAL A 161 3.99 1.45 -9.07
CA VAL A 161 3.39 1.30 -10.40
C VAL A 161 2.22 0.32 -10.40
N PRO A 162 1.23 0.46 -11.29
CA PRO A 162 0.23 -0.58 -11.50
C PRO A 162 0.86 -1.82 -12.13
N TYR A 163 0.21 -2.98 -11.99
CA TYR A 163 0.61 -4.19 -12.69
C TYR A 163 -0.05 -4.26 -14.06
N THR A 164 0.75 -4.16 -15.12
CA THR A 164 0.30 -4.26 -16.51
C THR A 164 1.06 -5.35 -17.24
N LYS A 165 0.33 -6.25 -17.91
CA LYS A 165 0.91 -7.42 -18.59
C LYS A 165 1.42 -7.09 -19.98
N GLU A 166 0.83 -6.10 -20.63
CA GLU A 166 1.00 -5.78 -22.05
C GLU A 166 1.13 -4.26 -22.27
N GLY A 167 1.46 -3.87 -23.50
CA GLY A 167 1.62 -2.49 -23.92
C GLY A 167 3.04 -1.95 -23.77
N LYS A 168 3.26 -0.74 -24.30
CA LYS A 168 4.58 -0.08 -24.34
C LYS A 168 5.22 0.10 -22.96
N ASN A 169 4.40 0.35 -21.94
CA ASN A 169 4.84 0.61 -20.57
C ASN A 169 4.41 -0.55 -19.65
N LYS A 170 4.51 -1.80 -20.12
CA LYS A 170 4.23 -2.98 -19.30
C LYS A 170 5.13 -2.99 -18.06
N THR A 171 4.56 -3.42 -16.93
CA THR A 171 5.28 -3.50 -15.66
C THR A 171 5.49 -4.94 -15.19
N LYS A 172 4.85 -5.93 -15.86
CA LYS A 172 5.14 -7.35 -15.63
C LYS A 172 6.61 -7.62 -15.86
N TYR A 173 7.27 -8.20 -14.84
CA TYR A 173 8.70 -8.52 -14.84
C TYR A 173 9.59 -7.31 -15.20
N TYR A 174 9.22 -6.13 -14.66
CA TYR A 174 10.01 -4.94 -14.87
C TYR A 174 11.42 -5.06 -14.26
N LEU A 175 11.51 -5.74 -13.10
CA LEU A 175 12.77 -6.13 -12.48
C LEU A 175 13.21 -7.50 -13.05
N ASP A 176 13.62 -7.50 -14.29
CA ASP A 176 14.20 -8.63 -15.00
C ASP A 176 15.75 -8.61 -14.97
N ALA A 177 16.38 -9.57 -15.63
CA ALA A 177 17.82 -9.63 -15.77
C ALA A 177 18.44 -8.36 -16.36
N LYS A 178 17.77 -7.75 -17.36
CA LYS A 178 18.24 -6.55 -18.05
C LYS A 178 18.20 -5.32 -17.14
N PHE A 179 17.14 -5.16 -16.35
CA PHE A 179 17.05 -4.09 -15.36
C PHE A 179 18.12 -4.28 -14.28
N LEU A 180 18.17 -5.47 -13.68
CA LEU A 180 19.09 -5.77 -12.58
C LEU A 180 20.56 -5.72 -12.99
N SER A 181 20.90 -5.98 -14.26
CA SER A 181 22.29 -5.84 -14.75
C SER A 181 22.81 -4.41 -14.68
N LYS A 182 21.93 -3.41 -14.73
CA LYS A 182 22.25 -1.98 -14.70
C LYS A 182 22.23 -1.36 -13.30
N VAL A 183 21.63 -2.05 -12.32
CA VAL A 183 21.52 -1.56 -10.95
C VAL A 183 22.84 -1.79 -10.20
N ASN A 184 23.17 -0.87 -9.30
CA ASN A 184 24.33 -1.02 -8.41
C ASN A 184 24.21 -2.29 -7.56
N SER A 185 25.30 -3.03 -7.41
CA SER A 185 25.34 -4.32 -6.69
C SER A 185 24.95 -4.21 -5.20
N ASP A 186 25.09 -3.05 -4.60
CA ASP A 186 24.74 -2.82 -3.20
C ASP A 186 23.45 -1.99 -3.04
N ALA A 187 22.73 -1.74 -4.13
CA ALA A 187 21.45 -1.05 -4.10
C ALA A 187 20.39 -1.84 -3.33
N VAL A 188 19.41 -1.10 -2.82
CA VAL A 188 18.20 -1.65 -2.22
C VAL A 188 17.01 -1.32 -3.12
N ILE A 189 16.16 -2.32 -3.37
CA ILE A 189 14.92 -2.15 -4.11
C ILE A 189 13.76 -2.37 -3.16
N ILE A 190 12.73 -1.51 -3.21
CA ILE A 190 11.48 -1.66 -2.46
C ILE A 190 10.35 -1.91 -3.45
N ASN A 191 9.66 -3.05 -3.32
CA ASN A 191 8.46 -3.36 -4.08
C ASN A 191 7.24 -3.48 -3.15
N THR A 192 6.39 -2.47 -3.17
CA THR A 192 5.08 -2.45 -2.49
C THR A 192 3.92 -2.41 -3.50
N SER A 193 4.20 -2.68 -4.76
CA SER A 193 3.22 -2.61 -5.85
C SER A 193 2.49 -3.93 -6.05
N ARG A 194 3.09 -4.85 -6.82
CA ARG A 194 2.58 -6.20 -7.09
C ARG A 194 3.75 -7.18 -7.21
N GLY A 195 3.53 -8.46 -6.88
CA GLY A 195 4.53 -9.51 -6.98
C GLY A 195 5.10 -9.66 -8.38
N GLY A 196 4.28 -9.72 -9.40
CA GLY A 196 4.69 -9.86 -10.78
C GLY A 196 5.49 -8.70 -11.40
N ILE A 197 5.80 -7.63 -10.64
CA ILE A 197 6.78 -6.61 -11.03
C ILE A 197 8.19 -7.19 -11.03
N VAL A 198 8.49 -8.08 -10.10
CA VAL A 198 9.77 -8.79 -9.99
C VAL A 198 9.68 -10.11 -10.75
N ASP A 199 10.69 -10.41 -11.56
CA ASP A 199 10.91 -11.78 -12.04
C ASP A 199 11.54 -12.60 -10.89
N GLU A 200 10.67 -13.25 -10.09
CA GLU A 200 11.09 -14.00 -8.91
C GLU A 200 12.01 -15.16 -9.25
N ASN A 201 11.82 -15.80 -10.44
CA ASN A 201 12.66 -16.91 -10.89
C ASN A 201 14.09 -16.46 -11.20
N TYR A 202 14.24 -15.27 -11.75
CA TYR A 202 15.57 -14.70 -11.97
C TYR A 202 16.16 -14.15 -10.67
N PHE A 203 15.37 -13.39 -9.90
CA PHE A 203 15.86 -12.68 -8.71
C PHE A 203 16.46 -13.63 -7.67
N HIS A 204 15.87 -14.81 -7.45
CA HIS A 204 16.39 -15.74 -6.45
C HIS A 204 17.75 -16.36 -6.82
N GLN A 205 18.17 -16.28 -8.08
CA GLN A 205 19.42 -16.85 -8.60
C GLN A 205 20.59 -15.84 -8.57
N GLN A 206 20.33 -14.57 -8.26
CA GLN A 206 21.35 -13.53 -8.28
C GLN A 206 21.66 -12.98 -6.87
N ASP A 207 22.88 -12.43 -6.68
CA ASP A 207 23.37 -11.89 -5.39
C ASP A 207 23.67 -10.39 -5.43
N LYS A 208 23.19 -9.68 -6.46
CA LYS A 208 23.57 -8.28 -6.66
C LYS A 208 22.93 -7.36 -5.64
N CYS A 209 21.68 -7.04 -5.78
CA CYS A 209 21.00 -6.03 -4.95
C CYS A 209 20.15 -6.67 -3.83
N LYS A 210 19.80 -5.86 -2.84
CA LYS A 210 18.86 -6.24 -1.79
C LYS A 210 17.43 -5.91 -2.21
N LEU A 211 16.47 -6.75 -1.86
CA LEU A 211 15.05 -6.52 -2.11
C LEU A 211 14.27 -6.50 -0.79
N ILE A 212 13.49 -5.45 -0.61
CA ILE A 212 12.39 -5.40 0.36
C ILE A 212 11.11 -5.63 -0.44
N SER A 213 10.39 -6.72 -0.18
CA SER A 213 9.16 -7.05 -0.88
C SER A 213 8.00 -7.25 0.08
N ASP A 214 6.91 -6.51 -0.16
CA ASP A 214 5.63 -6.72 0.53
C ASP A 214 4.68 -7.61 -0.27
N VAL A 215 5.00 -7.89 -1.54
CA VAL A 215 4.12 -8.55 -2.51
C VAL A 215 4.86 -9.65 -3.27
N PHE A 216 4.12 -10.71 -3.65
CA PHE A 216 4.68 -11.92 -4.23
C PHE A 216 3.82 -12.45 -5.38
N ILE A 217 4.42 -13.23 -6.28
CA ILE A 217 3.67 -13.99 -7.28
C ILE A 217 2.92 -15.12 -6.56
N ASP A 218 1.74 -15.47 -7.09
CA ASP A 218 0.89 -16.57 -6.64
C ASP A 218 0.45 -16.51 -5.16
N GLU A 219 0.32 -15.29 -4.61
CA GLU A 219 -0.27 -15.14 -3.28
C GLU A 219 -1.63 -15.87 -3.18
N PRO A 220 -1.89 -16.63 -2.12
CA PRO A 220 -1.12 -16.78 -0.88
C PRO A 220 -0.02 -17.87 -0.90
N ASN A 221 0.17 -18.58 -2.02
CA ASN A 221 1.08 -19.73 -2.17
C ASN A 221 2.44 -19.25 -2.71
N ILE A 222 3.12 -18.42 -1.95
CA ILE A 222 4.34 -17.73 -2.38
C ILE A 222 5.57 -18.65 -2.44
N SER A 223 6.54 -18.27 -3.27
CA SER A 223 7.82 -18.97 -3.38
C SER A 223 8.67 -18.81 -2.13
N ALA A 224 8.88 -19.92 -1.39
CA ALA A 224 9.76 -19.91 -0.21
C ALA A 224 11.23 -19.61 -0.57
N LYS A 225 11.69 -20.01 -1.76
CA LYS A 225 13.05 -19.70 -2.24
C LYS A 225 13.22 -18.21 -2.47
N PHE A 226 12.27 -17.58 -3.14
CA PHE A 226 12.30 -16.13 -3.38
C PHE A 226 12.18 -15.36 -2.07
N CYS A 227 11.24 -15.71 -1.19
CA CYS A 227 11.05 -15.04 0.10
C CYS A 227 12.33 -15.07 0.96
N LYS A 228 13.03 -16.22 1.01
CA LYS A 228 14.32 -16.35 1.73
C LYS A 228 15.45 -15.52 1.12
N LYS A 229 15.36 -15.18 -0.16
CA LYS A 229 16.36 -14.37 -0.87
C LYS A 229 16.15 -12.88 -0.67
N THR A 230 14.97 -12.44 -0.27
CA THR A 230 14.69 -11.03 0.02
C THR A 230 15.44 -10.59 1.29
N PHE A 231 15.91 -9.35 1.30
CA PHE A 231 16.48 -8.71 2.50
C PHE A 231 15.44 -8.54 3.61
N LEU A 232 14.21 -8.19 3.20
CA LEU A 232 13.05 -8.09 4.08
C LEU A 232 11.79 -8.47 3.29
N ALA A 233 11.00 -9.36 3.86
CA ALA A 233 9.70 -9.78 3.33
C ALA A 233 8.61 -9.48 4.34
N THR A 234 7.49 -8.88 3.88
CA THR A 234 6.28 -8.68 4.66
C THR A 234 5.05 -9.23 3.92
N PRO A 235 4.00 -9.71 4.61
CA PRO A 235 2.96 -10.53 4.00
C PRO A 235 1.84 -9.69 3.37
N HIS A 236 2.17 -8.82 2.42
CA HIS A 236 1.26 -7.93 1.69
C HIS A 236 0.44 -7.02 2.63
N ILE A 237 1.14 -6.33 3.53
CA ILE A 237 0.55 -5.50 4.59
C ILE A 237 0.97 -4.02 4.51
N ALA A 238 1.75 -3.62 3.50
CA ALA A 238 2.18 -2.23 3.35
C ALA A 238 0.99 -1.26 3.31
N GLY A 239 -0.14 -1.68 2.73
CA GLY A 239 -1.39 -0.92 2.72
C GLY A 239 -2.31 -1.13 3.93
N HIS A 240 -1.91 -1.92 4.92
CA HIS A 240 -2.77 -2.32 6.04
C HIS A 240 -2.43 -1.56 7.31
N THR A 241 -3.12 -0.45 7.57
CA THR A 241 -3.20 0.23 8.88
C THR A 241 -4.64 0.21 9.36
N GLN A 242 -4.88 0.49 10.64
CA GLN A 242 -6.23 0.63 11.16
C GLN A 242 -6.99 1.74 10.42
N SER A 243 -6.34 2.90 10.17
CA SER A 243 -6.94 4.00 9.41
C SER A 243 -7.25 3.63 7.97
N SER A 244 -6.34 2.94 7.26
CA SER A 244 -6.59 2.55 5.87
C SER A 244 -7.74 1.54 5.72
N ARG A 245 -7.87 0.61 6.66
CA ARG A 245 -9.01 -0.33 6.70
C ARG A 245 -10.32 0.39 6.95
N PHE A 246 -10.31 1.36 7.86
CA PHE A 246 -11.45 2.22 8.12
C PHE A 246 -11.85 2.99 6.86
N GLU A 247 -10.90 3.67 6.21
CA GLU A 247 -11.15 4.44 4.99
C GLU A 247 -11.66 3.57 3.84
N MET A 248 -11.10 2.37 3.64
CA MET A 248 -11.60 1.44 2.62
C MET A 248 -13.06 1.06 2.86
N THR A 249 -13.43 0.77 4.12
CA THR A 249 -14.80 0.40 4.49
C THR A 249 -15.73 1.59 4.33
N LYS A 250 -15.30 2.78 4.77
CA LYS A 250 -16.05 4.03 4.65
C LYS A 250 -16.35 4.36 3.19
N MET A 251 -15.35 4.31 2.31
CA MET A 251 -15.54 4.54 0.87
C MET A 251 -16.51 3.55 0.24
N ALA A 252 -16.41 2.25 0.58
CA ALA A 252 -17.36 1.26 0.07
C ALA A 252 -18.79 1.55 0.55
N TYR A 253 -18.95 1.95 1.81
CA TYR A 253 -20.24 2.39 2.35
C TYR A 253 -20.77 3.63 1.63
N GLU A 254 -19.94 4.64 1.39
CA GLU A 254 -20.30 5.85 0.66
C GLU A 254 -20.77 5.53 -0.77
N HIS A 255 -20.13 4.59 -1.47
CA HIS A 255 -20.57 4.12 -2.77
C HIS A 255 -21.95 3.43 -2.73
N VAL A 256 -22.22 2.65 -1.68
CA VAL A 256 -23.54 2.01 -1.49
C VAL A 256 -24.62 3.07 -1.27
N ILE A 257 -24.36 4.06 -0.39
CA ILE A 257 -25.31 5.14 -0.09
C ILE A 257 -25.56 6.00 -1.33
N GLU A 258 -24.52 6.39 -2.05
CA GLU A 258 -24.63 7.13 -3.32
C GLU A 258 -25.54 6.39 -4.30
N PHE A 259 -25.32 5.08 -4.49
CA PHE A 259 -26.12 4.25 -5.37
C PHE A 259 -27.59 4.16 -4.95
N LEU A 260 -27.86 4.14 -3.65
CA LEU A 260 -29.23 4.10 -3.09
C LEU A 260 -29.92 5.48 -3.05
N GLY A 261 -29.20 6.57 -3.32
CA GLY A 261 -29.73 7.94 -3.20
C GLY A 261 -30.04 8.36 -1.76
N ILE A 262 -29.34 7.79 -0.77
CA ILE A 262 -29.55 8.06 0.66
C ILE A 262 -28.58 9.13 1.13
N GLN A 263 -29.00 10.04 2.01
CA GLN A 263 -28.08 11.02 2.63
C GLN A 263 -27.08 10.34 3.55
N ASN A 264 -25.80 10.74 3.44
CA ASN A 264 -24.73 10.20 4.25
C ASN A 264 -24.62 10.91 5.60
N ASN A 265 -24.70 10.15 6.69
CA ASN A 265 -24.56 10.65 8.06
C ASN A 265 -23.41 9.93 8.81
N VAL A 266 -22.38 9.41 8.11
CA VAL A 266 -21.28 8.72 8.77
C VAL A 266 -20.35 9.71 9.43
N THR A 267 -20.38 9.77 10.75
CA THR A 267 -19.53 10.60 11.61
C THR A 267 -18.40 9.82 12.27
N ALA A 268 -18.29 8.51 12.00
CA ALA A 268 -17.25 7.69 12.60
C ALA A 268 -15.85 8.17 12.18
N LEU A 269 -14.92 8.19 13.11
CA LEU A 269 -13.52 8.55 12.90
C LEU A 269 -12.60 7.43 13.39
N PRO A 270 -11.43 7.22 12.78
CA PRO A 270 -10.46 6.27 13.28
C PRO A 270 -9.95 6.71 14.67
N LYS A 271 -9.57 5.73 15.49
CA LYS A 271 -8.98 5.97 16.80
C LYS A 271 -7.66 6.73 16.65
N ILE A 272 -7.47 7.76 17.49
CA ILE A 272 -6.24 8.54 17.59
C ILE A 272 -5.48 8.12 18.85
N TYR A 273 -4.17 7.98 18.72
CA TYR A 273 -3.24 7.62 19.78
C TYR A 273 -2.31 8.80 20.07
N LYS A 274 -2.06 9.10 21.34
CA LYS A 274 -1.11 10.14 21.73
C LYS A 274 0.29 9.56 21.89
N LEU A 275 1.28 10.30 21.42
CA LEU A 275 2.69 9.96 21.54
C LEU A 275 3.49 11.20 21.93
N GLU A 276 4.39 11.05 22.88
CA GLU A 276 5.40 12.06 23.21
C GLU A 276 6.68 11.80 22.43
N VAL A 277 7.29 12.86 21.94
CA VAL A 277 8.51 12.81 21.14
C VAL A 277 9.62 13.58 21.86
N ASP A 278 10.80 12.98 21.97
CA ASP A 278 12.00 13.70 22.38
C ASP A 278 12.40 14.65 21.23
N GLU A 279 12.10 15.94 21.43
CA GLU A 279 12.35 16.99 20.44
C GLU A 279 13.83 17.11 20.10
N THR A 280 14.72 17.00 21.11
CA THR A 280 16.16 17.09 20.93
C THR A 280 16.70 15.94 20.09
N LEU A 281 16.26 14.71 20.40
CA LEU A 281 16.62 13.53 19.63
C LEU A 281 16.09 13.62 18.19
N ALA A 282 14.86 14.02 17.99
CA ALA A 282 14.26 14.12 16.66
C ALA A 282 15.03 15.14 15.79
N LYS A 283 15.41 16.31 16.33
CA LYS A 283 16.25 17.29 15.66
C LYS A 283 17.64 16.75 15.30
N ALA A 284 18.29 16.07 16.25
CA ALA A 284 19.61 15.46 16.03
C ALA A 284 19.56 14.39 14.93
N GLU A 285 18.53 13.53 14.92
CA GLU A 285 18.32 12.51 13.91
C GLU A 285 18.02 13.12 12.53
N ILE A 286 17.18 14.13 12.43
CA ILE A 286 16.92 14.85 11.17
C ILE A 286 18.22 15.46 10.61
N ASN A 287 19.04 16.06 11.45
CA ASN A 287 20.32 16.63 11.02
C ASN A 287 21.29 15.56 10.53
N LYS A 288 21.38 14.43 11.22
CA LYS A 288 22.29 13.32 10.91
C LYS A 288 21.81 12.47 9.75
N TYR A 289 20.57 12.01 9.81
CA TYR A 289 20.02 11.00 8.90
C TYR A 289 19.04 11.57 7.88
N GLY A 290 18.49 12.75 8.12
CA GLY A 290 17.45 13.35 7.30
C GLY A 290 16.01 13.04 7.77
N LEU A 291 15.81 12.06 8.65
CA LEU A 291 14.50 11.67 9.18
C LEU A 291 14.58 11.49 10.69
N PRO A 292 13.47 11.68 11.44
CA PRO A 292 13.35 11.33 12.86
C PRO A 292 13.15 9.81 12.98
N ILE A 293 14.26 9.07 12.87
CA ILE A 293 14.26 7.59 12.73
C ILE A 293 13.57 6.92 13.90
N THR A 294 13.87 7.38 15.13
CA THR A 294 13.30 6.80 16.36
C THR A 294 11.78 6.95 16.38
N LEU A 295 11.25 8.13 16.05
CA LEU A 295 9.81 8.35 15.95
C LEU A 295 9.17 7.41 14.93
N ILE A 296 9.75 7.34 13.72
CA ILE A 296 9.21 6.53 12.63
C ILE A 296 9.22 5.05 13.00
N LEU A 297 10.35 4.52 13.47
CA LEU A 297 10.51 3.10 13.75
C LEU A 297 9.82 2.64 15.04
N ASN A 298 9.61 3.52 16.01
CA ASN A 298 8.78 3.22 17.19
C ASN A 298 7.29 3.20 16.82
N THR A 299 6.87 3.98 15.81
CA THR A 299 5.51 3.91 15.28
C THR A 299 5.32 2.64 14.43
N TYR A 300 6.26 2.37 13.53
CA TYR A 300 6.24 1.17 12.70
C TYR A 300 7.64 0.76 12.25
N ASN A 301 8.06 -0.44 12.63
CA ASN A 301 9.29 -1.07 12.20
C ASN A 301 8.99 -2.28 11.28
N PRO A 302 9.25 -2.18 9.97
CA PRO A 302 8.90 -3.27 9.03
C PRO A 302 9.60 -4.61 9.34
N LYS A 303 10.74 -4.58 10.02
CA LYS A 303 11.49 -5.79 10.41
C LYS A 303 10.71 -6.69 11.38
N GLU A 304 9.80 -6.11 12.17
CA GLU A 304 8.98 -6.85 13.13
C GLU A 304 7.86 -7.66 12.48
N ASP A 305 7.56 -7.40 11.20
CA ASP A 305 6.55 -8.08 10.42
C ASP A 305 7.12 -9.15 9.48
N SER A 306 8.38 -9.54 9.67
CA SER A 306 8.95 -10.71 8.98
C SER A 306 8.15 -11.98 9.32
N PHE A 307 7.97 -12.86 8.34
CA PHE A 307 7.10 -14.02 8.48
C PHE A 307 7.70 -15.28 7.82
N SER A 308 7.14 -16.44 8.18
CA SER A 308 7.41 -17.69 7.46
C SER A 308 6.50 -17.82 6.24
N PRO A 309 7.01 -18.14 5.04
CA PRO A 309 6.20 -18.25 3.82
C PRO A 309 4.96 -19.14 3.93
N VAL A 310 5.05 -20.24 4.68
CA VAL A 310 3.92 -21.16 4.90
C VAL A 310 2.78 -20.54 5.71
N ARG A 311 3.04 -19.44 6.42
CA ARG A 311 2.06 -18.72 7.23
C ARG A 311 1.57 -17.45 6.57
N PHE A 312 1.91 -17.20 5.29
CA PHE A 312 1.57 -15.96 4.58
C PHE A 312 0.10 -15.59 4.73
N LYS A 313 -0.80 -16.53 4.36
CA LYS A 313 -2.25 -16.29 4.40
C LYS A 313 -2.72 -15.96 5.82
N GLN A 314 -2.33 -16.77 6.81
CA GLN A 314 -2.73 -16.56 8.21
C GLN A 314 -2.26 -15.20 8.74
N VAL A 315 -0.97 -14.89 8.60
CA VAL A 315 -0.41 -13.63 9.11
C VAL A 315 -1.05 -12.42 8.43
N ARG A 316 -1.33 -12.49 7.13
CA ARG A 316 -1.99 -11.42 6.39
C ARG A 316 -3.45 -11.24 6.81
N ASP A 317 -4.21 -12.31 6.93
CA ASP A 317 -5.64 -12.26 7.28
C ASP A 317 -5.85 -11.74 8.71
N ASP A 318 -4.99 -12.14 9.64
CA ASP A 318 -5.03 -11.75 11.06
C ASP A 318 -4.36 -10.38 11.31
N TYR A 319 -3.72 -9.78 10.30
CA TYR A 319 -2.97 -8.55 10.48
C TYR A 319 -3.87 -7.34 10.76
N ASN A 320 -3.85 -6.84 11.99
CA ASN A 320 -4.69 -5.71 12.44
C ASN A 320 -3.96 -4.73 13.39
N LYS A 321 -2.67 -4.97 13.66
CA LYS A 321 -1.91 -4.28 14.71
C LYS A 321 -1.33 -2.93 14.30
N ARG A 322 -1.07 -2.72 13.00
CA ARG A 322 -0.37 -1.53 12.54
C ARG A 322 -1.25 -0.28 12.59
N ILE A 323 -0.70 0.75 13.25
CA ILE A 323 -1.27 2.10 13.35
C ILE A 323 -0.66 2.95 12.23
N GLY A 324 -1.46 3.75 11.52
CA GLY A 324 -0.97 4.73 10.55
C GLY A 324 -0.35 5.95 11.24
N PHE A 325 0.56 6.65 10.58
CA PHE A 325 1.10 7.91 11.10
C PHE A 325 -0.02 8.93 11.34
N ASP A 326 -1.06 8.91 10.50
CA ASP A 326 -2.26 9.75 10.61
C ASP A 326 -3.15 9.42 11.83
N GLN A 327 -2.82 8.39 12.59
CA GLN A 327 -3.50 8.04 13.85
C GLN A 327 -2.67 8.42 15.08
N ILE A 328 -1.46 8.94 14.90
CA ILE A 328 -0.59 9.38 16.00
C ILE A 328 -0.67 10.89 16.13
N GLN A 329 -1.09 11.36 17.32
CA GLN A 329 -1.10 12.76 17.70
C GLN A 329 0.07 13.07 18.61
N ILE A 330 0.88 14.06 18.24
CA ILE A 330 2.04 14.53 19.00
C ILE A 330 1.71 15.91 19.55
N ASN A 331 1.87 16.13 20.87
CA ASN A 331 1.41 17.35 21.53
C ASN A 331 2.52 18.14 22.24
N ASN A 332 3.73 17.58 22.31
CA ASN A 332 4.80 18.07 23.19
C ASN A 332 5.96 18.76 22.47
N LEU A 333 5.75 19.22 21.23
CA LEU A 333 6.77 19.94 20.48
C LEU A 333 6.63 21.45 20.65
N SER A 334 7.75 22.15 20.68
CA SER A 334 7.82 23.61 20.80
C SER A 334 8.37 24.28 19.55
N ASP A 335 9.04 23.55 18.66
CA ASP A 335 9.67 24.05 17.44
C ASP A 335 8.75 23.93 16.23
N ASP A 336 8.30 25.06 15.69
CA ASP A 336 7.37 25.11 14.55
C ASP A 336 7.92 24.43 13.28
N VAL A 337 9.24 24.49 13.07
CA VAL A 337 9.88 23.83 11.91
C VAL A 337 9.79 22.31 12.05
N LEU A 338 10.03 21.82 13.26
CA LEU A 338 9.90 20.38 13.56
C LEU A 338 8.45 19.93 13.47
N VAL A 339 7.50 20.71 14.04
CA VAL A 339 6.06 20.45 13.92
C VAL A 339 5.65 20.31 12.46
N ARG A 340 6.05 21.28 11.60
CA ARG A 340 5.77 21.22 10.16
C ARG A 340 6.34 19.97 9.52
N LYS A 341 7.58 19.62 9.79
CA LYS A 341 8.22 18.42 9.23
C LYS A 341 7.51 17.14 9.64
N ILE A 342 7.20 16.98 10.93
CA ILE A 342 6.51 15.81 11.47
C ILE A 342 5.09 15.69 10.89
N THR A 343 4.37 16.80 10.76
CA THR A 343 3.06 16.84 10.11
C THR A 343 3.15 16.42 8.63
N LYS A 344 4.20 16.83 7.93
CA LYS A 344 4.44 16.38 6.54
C LYS A 344 4.69 14.88 6.42
N LEU A 345 5.28 14.23 7.42
CA LEU A 345 5.35 12.76 7.47
C LEU A 345 3.96 12.11 7.56
N GLY A 346 2.98 12.83 8.07
CA GLY A 346 1.60 12.36 8.24
C GLY A 346 1.15 12.23 9.68
N PHE A 347 1.99 12.57 10.66
CA PHE A 347 1.60 12.63 12.07
C PHE A 347 0.65 13.82 12.32
N ASN A 348 -0.28 13.66 13.25
CA ASN A 348 -1.14 14.74 13.65
C ASN A 348 -0.48 15.62 14.73
N TYR A 349 -0.71 16.92 14.65
CA TYR A 349 -0.36 17.88 15.67
C TYR A 349 -1.62 18.75 15.95
N PRO A 350 -2.03 18.96 17.18
CA PRO A 350 -3.16 19.87 17.47
C PRO A 350 -2.77 21.29 17.07
N LEU A 351 -3.64 21.94 16.31
CA LEU A 351 -3.54 23.37 15.97
C LEU A 351 -3.86 24.22 17.19
#